data_c7cb53521a55e381d6f9ad4343327d8e
#
_entry.id   c7cb53521a55e381d6f9ad4343327d8e
#
_cell.length_a   1.000
_cell.length_b   1.000
_cell.length_c   1.000
_cell.angle_alpha   90.00
_cell.angle_beta   90.00
_cell.angle_gamma   90.00
#
_symmetry.space_group_name_H-M   'P 1'
#
loop_
_entity.id
_entity.type
_entity.pdbx_description
1 polymer ?
#
loop_
_entity_poly.entity_id
_entity_poly.type
_entity_poly.pdbx_seq_one_letter_code
_entity_poly.pdbx_strand_id
1 'polypeptide(L)'
;LGKSASKIAGKPVKEVNFLLHGSFAETYKGHGTDKALVGGILGFDPDDARIKYSFELAKEQGVKFEFIKTNLGENVHPNTVKMEMILEDGSKSTVMGASIGGGNIKLTEMDGLALDFNGSRSAVVLEIKDIPGAIAFITGILGHNNKNISMISTNKPAKSEYTFLTIETEDELESSLIEQL
;
A
#
# COMPACT_ATOMS: atom_id res chain seq x y z
N LEU A 1 0.48 2.92 -7.35
CA LEU A 1 -0.59 2.49 -6.42
C LEU A 1 -0.67 0.96 -6.38
N GLY A 2 -0.97 0.24 -7.48
CA GLY A 2 -1.10 -1.22 -7.48
C GLY A 2 0.13 -1.95 -6.92
N LYS A 3 1.34 -1.57 -7.36
CA LYS A 3 2.59 -2.14 -6.85
C LYS A 3 2.81 -1.85 -5.36
N SER A 4 2.47 -0.66 -4.89
CA SER A 4 2.55 -0.32 -3.47
C SER A 4 1.59 -1.17 -2.63
N ALA A 5 0.36 -1.37 -3.12
CA ALA A 5 -0.62 -2.22 -2.45
C ALA A 5 -0.17 -3.69 -2.39
N SER A 6 0.38 -4.23 -3.48
CA SER A 6 0.92 -5.59 -3.52
C SER A 6 2.11 -5.77 -2.56
N LYS A 7 3.02 -4.78 -2.49
CA LYS A 7 4.12 -4.79 -1.52
C LYS A 7 3.62 -4.76 -0.07
N ILE A 8 2.64 -3.91 0.24
CA ILE A 8 2.03 -3.82 1.58
C ILE A 8 1.35 -5.13 1.97
N ALA A 9 0.64 -5.77 1.05
CA ALA A 9 0.01 -7.07 1.28
C ALA A 9 1.01 -8.16 1.66
N GLY A 10 2.28 -8.03 1.24
CA GLY A 10 3.40 -8.90 1.64
C GLY A 10 3.33 -10.35 1.14
N LYS A 11 2.25 -10.72 0.44
CA LYS A 11 1.98 -12.05 -0.11
C LYS A 11 1.35 -11.93 -1.49
N PRO A 12 1.45 -12.96 -2.33
CA PRO A 12 0.82 -12.95 -3.64
C PRO A 12 -0.69 -12.73 -3.56
N VAL A 13 -1.20 -11.89 -4.43
CA VAL A 13 -2.62 -11.54 -4.51
C VAL A 13 -3.33 -12.56 -5.40
N LYS A 14 -4.39 -13.18 -4.88
CA LYS A 14 -5.26 -14.13 -5.60
C LYS A 14 -6.44 -13.44 -6.25
N GLU A 15 -7.00 -12.42 -5.56
CA GLU A 15 -8.14 -11.67 -6.05
C GLU A 15 -8.07 -10.21 -5.57
N VAL A 16 -8.47 -9.27 -6.40
CA VAL A 16 -8.51 -7.85 -6.05
C VAL A 16 -9.72 -7.14 -6.63
N ASN A 17 -10.44 -6.39 -5.80
CA ASN A 17 -11.47 -5.45 -6.19
C ASN A 17 -10.89 -4.02 -6.15
N PHE A 18 -10.93 -3.32 -7.29
CA PHE A 18 -10.54 -1.93 -7.40
C PHE A 18 -11.79 -1.05 -7.30
N LEU A 19 -12.01 -0.45 -6.14
CA LEU A 19 -13.10 0.49 -5.91
C LEU A 19 -12.62 1.88 -6.35
N LEU A 20 -13.09 2.35 -7.49
CA LEU A 20 -12.66 3.59 -8.13
C LEU A 20 -13.57 4.76 -7.73
N HIS A 21 -12.96 5.86 -7.29
CA HIS A 21 -13.68 7.07 -6.88
C HIS A 21 -13.45 8.23 -7.84
N GLY A 22 -14.47 9.08 -7.95
CA GLY A 22 -14.40 10.37 -8.62
C GLY A 22 -13.93 10.28 -10.07
N SER A 23 -12.90 11.02 -10.44
CA SER A 23 -12.37 11.04 -11.80
C SER A 23 -11.82 9.68 -12.25
N PHE A 24 -11.20 8.91 -11.35
CA PHE A 24 -10.77 7.54 -11.67
C PHE A 24 -11.94 6.67 -12.12
N ALA A 25 -13.09 6.76 -11.47
CA ALA A 25 -14.28 5.99 -11.85
C ALA A 25 -14.76 6.28 -13.27
N GLU A 26 -14.53 7.50 -13.78
CA GLU A 26 -14.97 7.91 -15.11
C GLU A 26 -13.92 7.68 -16.20
N THR A 27 -12.64 7.82 -15.88
CA THR A 27 -11.56 7.92 -16.90
C THR A 27 -10.62 6.72 -16.93
N TYR A 28 -10.71 5.75 -16.02
CA TYR A 28 -9.73 4.68 -15.82
C TYR A 28 -9.41 3.85 -17.07
N LYS A 29 -10.39 3.58 -17.93
CA LYS A 29 -10.18 2.84 -19.18
C LYS A 29 -9.43 3.67 -20.23
N GLY A 30 -9.82 4.94 -20.38
CA GLY A 30 -9.23 5.81 -21.41
C GLY A 30 -7.76 6.16 -21.16
N HIS A 31 -7.36 6.20 -19.90
CA HIS A 31 -5.99 6.57 -19.50
C HIS A 31 -5.12 5.34 -19.16
N GLY A 32 -5.63 4.12 -19.33
CA GLY A 32 -4.89 2.90 -19.00
C GLY A 32 -4.63 2.68 -17.51
N THR A 33 -5.36 3.39 -16.64
CA THR A 33 -5.27 3.26 -15.18
C THR A 33 -5.60 1.83 -14.74
N ASP A 34 -6.57 1.20 -15.39
CA ASP A 34 -6.96 -0.20 -15.18
C ASP A 34 -5.77 -1.15 -15.39
N LYS A 35 -5.10 -1.05 -16.52
CA LYS A 35 -3.92 -1.88 -16.83
C LYS A 35 -2.75 -1.59 -15.90
N ALA A 36 -2.55 -0.32 -15.54
CA ALA A 36 -1.50 0.08 -14.61
C ALA A 36 -1.74 -0.44 -13.18
N LEU A 37 -2.99 -0.46 -12.73
CA LEU A 37 -3.35 -1.01 -11.42
C LEU A 37 -3.14 -2.53 -11.38
N VAL A 38 -3.65 -3.26 -12.38
CA VAL A 38 -3.46 -4.72 -12.46
C VAL A 38 -1.98 -5.07 -12.63
N GLY A 39 -1.25 -4.39 -13.52
CA GLY A 39 0.19 -4.59 -13.68
C GLY A 39 0.96 -4.36 -12.39
N GLY A 40 0.57 -3.34 -11.61
CA GLY A 40 1.14 -3.08 -10.30
C GLY A 40 0.87 -4.22 -9.29
N ILE A 41 -0.34 -4.80 -9.27
CA ILE A 41 -0.65 -5.98 -8.45
C ILE A 41 0.24 -7.17 -8.84
N LEU A 42 0.56 -7.32 -10.14
CA LEU A 42 1.50 -8.33 -10.64
C LEU A 42 2.98 -7.99 -10.36
N GLY A 43 3.26 -6.87 -9.69
CA GLY A 43 4.60 -6.44 -9.30
C GLY A 43 5.37 -5.64 -10.35
N PHE A 44 4.72 -5.25 -11.47
CA PHE A 44 5.39 -4.51 -12.54
C PHE A 44 5.73 -3.07 -12.12
N ASP A 45 6.88 -2.60 -12.61
CA ASP A 45 7.28 -1.20 -12.48
C ASP A 45 6.44 -0.28 -13.40
N PRO A 46 6.34 1.02 -13.10
CA PRO A 46 5.52 1.95 -13.88
C PRO A 46 5.90 2.07 -15.37
N ASP A 47 7.15 1.78 -15.71
CA ASP A 47 7.71 1.80 -17.06
C ASP A 47 7.78 0.42 -17.73
N ASP A 48 7.24 -0.62 -17.08
CA ASP A 48 7.27 -1.99 -17.61
C ASP A 48 6.37 -2.12 -18.84
N ALA A 49 6.98 -2.50 -19.95
CA ALA A 49 6.28 -2.68 -21.23
C ALA A 49 5.16 -3.75 -21.20
N ARG A 50 5.17 -4.64 -20.20
CA ARG A 50 4.15 -5.67 -20.00
C ARG A 50 2.82 -5.13 -19.44
N ILE A 51 2.79 -3.90 -18.93
CA ILE A 51 1.56 -3.28 -18.39
C ILE A 51 0.41 -3.34 -19.41
N LYS A 52 0.69 -3.14 -20.67
CA LYS A 52 -0.33 -3.22 -21.74
C LYS A 52 -1.02 -4.58 -21.85
N TYR A 53 -0.37 -5.64 -21.37
CA TYR A 53 -0.86 -7.03 -21.36
C TYR A 53 -1.22 -7.52 -19.94
N SER A 54 -1.36 -6.62 -18.98
CA SER A 54 -1.55 -6.98 -17.57
C SER A 54 -2.80 -7.82 -17.32
N PHE A 55 -3.85 -7.65 -18.10
CA PHE A 55 -5.10 -8.44 -17.95
C PHE A 55 -4.90 -9.89 -18.37
N GLU A 56 -4.24 -10.10 -19.49
CA GLU A 56 -3.90 -11.44 -20.01
C GLU A 56 -2.95 -12.14 -19.02
N LEU A 57 -1.92 -11.45 -18.57
CA LEU A 57 -0.95 -11.98 -17.60
C LEU A 57 -1.58 -12.27 -16.23
N ALA A 58 -2.50 -11.44 -15.76
CA ALA A 58 -3.25 -11.72 -14.54
C ALA A 58 -4.08 -13.00 -14.67
N LYS A 59 -4.75 -13.18 -15.81
CA LYS A 59 -5.52 -14.39 -16.09
C LYS A 59 -4.63 -15.64 -16.15
N GLU A 60 -3.46 -15.56 -16.79
CA GLU A 60 -2.49 -16.65 -16.86
C GLU A 60 -1.95 -17.03 -15.48
N GLN A 61 -1.75 -16.06 -14.60
CA GLN A 61 -1.34 -16.27 -13.21
C GLN A 61 -2.49 -16.62 -12.26
N GLY A 62 -3.72 -16.70 -12.75
CA GLY A 62 -4.90 -17.02 -11.94
C GLY A 62 -5.36 -15.90 -11.00
N VAL A 63 -4.87 -14.68 -11.19
CA VAL A 63 -5.29 -13.50 -10.41
C VAL A 63 -6.62 -12.97 -10.94
N LYS A 64 -7.63 -12.96 -10.09
CA LYS A 64 -8.95 -12.39 -10.40
C LYS A 64 -8.96 -10.91 -10.05
N PHE A 65 -9.61 -10.09 -10.87
CA PHE A 65 -9.76 -8.67 -10.59
C PHE A 65 -11.09 -8.12 -11.11
N GLU A 66 -11.60 -7.12 -10.41
CA GLU A 66 -12.81 -6.38 -10.79
C GLU A 66 -12.60 -4.88 -10.57
N PHE A 67 -13.26 -4.06 -11.41
CA PHE A 67 -13.29 -2.60 -11.27
C PHE A 67 -14.70 -2.17 -10.93
N ILE A 68 -14.86 -1.53 -9.77
CA ILE A 68 -16.14 -1.11 -9.21
C ILE A 68 -16.13 0.42 -9.08
N LYS A 69 -17.05 1.09 -9.78
CA LYS A 69 -17.27 2.53 -9.58
C LYS A 69 -17.98 2.74 -8.26
N THR A 70 -17.43 3.61 -7.41
CA THR A 70 -17.98 3.87 -6.08
C THR A 70 -17.74 5.30 -5.62
N ASN A 71 -18.42 5.70 -4.56
CA ASN A 71 -18.14 6.95 -3.85
C ASN A 71 -17.49 6.61 -2.51
N LEU A 72 -16.22 7.01 -2.35
CA LEU A 72 -15.44 6.77 -1.12
C LEU A 72 -15.55 7.92 -0.10
N GLY A 73 -16.34 8.95 -0.39
CA GLY A 73 -16.59 10.08 0.51
C GLY A 73 -16.28 11.44 -0.11
N GLU A 74 -16.83 12.51 0.50
CA GLU A 74 -16.74 13.88 -0.05
C GLU A 74 -15.33 14.49 0.08
N ASN A 75 -14.56 14.07 1.09
CA ASN A 75 -13.22 14.60 1.36
C ASN A 75 -12.10 13.73 0.76
N VAL A 76 -12.45 12.81 -0.14
CA VAL A 76 -11.50 11.91 -0.78
C VAL A 76 -11.05 12.50 -2.12
N HIS A 77 -9.75 12.42 -2.41
CA HIS A 77 -9.19 12.92 -3.66
C HIS A 77 -9.86 12.23 -4.87
N PRO A 78 -10.24 12.96 -5.95
CA PRO A 78 -11.01 12.39 -7.07
C PRO A 78 -10.30 11.27 -7.84
N ASN A 79 -8.98 11.16 -7.73
CA ASN A 79 -8.21 10.07 -8.34
C ASN A 79 -7.82 9.01 -7.30
N THR A 80 -8.76 8.61 -6.45
CA THR A 80 -8.56 7.59 -5.42
C THR A 80 -9.05 6.23 -5.88
N VAL A 81 -8.33 5.20 -5.48
CA VAL A 81 -8.73 3.80 -5.56
C VAL A 81 -8.55 3.13 -4.20
N LYS A 82 -9.55 2.37 -3.77
CA LYS A 82 -9.44 1.41 -2.67
C LYS A 82 -9.30 0.01 -3.28
N MET A 83 -8.25 -0.69 -2.88
CA MET A 83 -7.93 -2.04 -3.36
C MET A 83 -8.23 -3.03 -2.23
N GLU A 84 -9.23 -3.87 -2.43
CA GLU A 84 -9.60 -4.94 -1.50
C GLU A 84 -9.03 -6.24 -2.04
N MET A 85 -8.05 -6.81 -1.36
CA MET A 85 -7.27 -7.95 -1.83
C MET A 85 -7.55 -9.20 -0.99
N ILE A 86 -7.66 -10.35 -1.66
CA ILE A 86 -7.59 -11.68 -1.06
C ILE A 86 -6.26 -12.29 -1.47
N LEU A 87 -5.46 -12.71 -0.51
CA LEU A 87 -4.13 -13.24 -0.72
C LEU A 87 -4.18 -14.77 -0.93
N GLU A 88 -3.08 -15.37 -1.37
CA GLU A 88 -3.04 -16.81 -1.66
C GLU A 88 -3.35 -17.69 -0.43
N ASP A 89 -2.97 -17.25 0.76
CA ASP A 89 -3.28 -17.95 2.02
C ASP A 89 -4.71 -17.71 2.54
N GLY A 90 -5.52 -16.94 1.80
CA GLY A 90 -6.90 -16.59 2.16
C GLY A 90 -7.03 -15.38 3.10
N SER A 91 -5.92 -14.80 3.56
CA SER A 91 -5.96 -13.55 4.33
C SER A 91 -6.40 -12.38 3.43
N LYS A 92 -6.84 -11.29 4.06
CA LYS A 92 -7.31 -10.10 3.37
C LYS A 92 -6.40 -8.93 3.69
N SER A 93 -6.23 -8.04 2.73
CA SER A 93 -5.59 -6.75 2.93
C SER A 93 -6.31 -5.68 2.13
N THR A 94 -6.37 -4.49 2.66
CA THR A 94 -7.04 -3.32 2.04
C THR A 94 -6.07 -2.16 2.00
N VAL A 95 -5.91 -1.54 0.84
CA VAL A 95 -5.08 -0.34 0.69
C VAL A 95 -5.87 0.71 -0.08
N MET A 96 -5.92 1.93 0.44
CA MET A 96 -6.50 3.08 -0.24
C MET A 96 -5.42 4.11 -0.55
N GLY A 97 -5.47 4.65 -1.76
CA GLY A 97 -4.54 5.71 -2.15
C GLY A 97 -4.98 6.45 -3.39
N ALA A 98 -4.38 7.61 -3.60
CA ALA A 98 -4.67 8.52 -4.69
C ALA A 98 -3.45 8.75 -5.58
N SER A 99 -3.71 9.01 -6.87
CA SER A 99 -2.73 9.65 -7.75
C SER A 99 -2.90 11.16 -7.63
N ILE A 100 -1.85 11.84 -7.17
CA ILE A 100 -1.87 13.28 -6.91
C ILE A 100 -1.18 14.11 -8.01
N GLY A 101 -0.95 13.48 -9.17
CA GLY A 101 -0.35 14.13 -10.33
C GLY A 101 1.18 13.97 -10.40
N GLY A 102 1.75 14.19 -11.58
CA GLY A 102 3.21 14.13 -11.80
C GLY A 102 3.85 12.77 -11.52
N GLY A 103 3.09 11.67 -11.57
CA GLY A 103 3.58 10.34 -11.20
C GLY A 103 3.57 10.07 -9.70
N ASN A 104 3.22 11.05 -8.88
CA ASN A 104 3.19 10.92 -7.42
C ASN A 104 1.90 10.23 -6.95
N ILE A 105 2.04 9.52 -5.83
CA ILE A 105 0.93 8.85 -5.16
C ILE A 105 0.84 9.32 -3.70
N LYS A 106 -0.32 9.11 -3.10
CA LYS A 106 -0.53 9.25 -1.66
C LYS A 106 -1.35 8.06 -1.18
N LEU A 107 -0.79 7.23 -0.31
CA LEU A 107 -1.54 6.19 0.39
C LEU A 107 -2.15 6.81 1.64
N THR A 108 -3.45 6.57 1.84
CA THR A 108 -4.25 7.21 2.88
C THR A 108 -4.84 6.22 3.88
N GLU A 109 -4.90 4.94 3.55
CA GLU A 109 -5.42 3.89 4.43
C GLU A 109 -4.76 2.55 4.12
N MET A 110 -4.51 1.75 5.14
CA MET A 110 -4.10 0.36 5.08
C MET A 110 -4.85 -0.42 6.16
N ASP A 111 -5.62 -1.45 5.77
CA ASP A 111 -6.40 -2.32 6.66
C ASP A 111 -7.25 -1.56 7.70
N GLY A 112 -7.87 -0.44 7.26
CA GLY A 112 -8.67 0.44 8.10
C GLY A 112 -7.88 1.46 8.92
N LEU A 113 -6.55 1.45 8.82
CA LEU A 113 -5.67 2.40 9.50
C LEU A 113 -5.38 3.60 8.60
N ALA A 114 -5.53 4.80 9.12
CA ALA A 114 -5.13 6.00 8.41
C ALA A 114 -3.61 6.03 8.21
N LEU A 115 -3.19 6.32 6.98
CA LEU A 115 -1.81 6.53 6.58
C LEU A 115 -1.63 7.92 5.98
N ASP A 116 -0.41 8.43 6.02
CA ASP A 116 0.04 9.56 5.22
C ASP A 116 1.39 9.22 4.60
N PHE A 117 1.37 8.43 3.52
CA PHE A 117 2.58 7.96 2.85
C PHE A 117 2.53 8.31 1.37
N ASN A 118 3.55 8.99 0.88
CA ASN A 118 3.62 9.47 -0.51
C ASN A 118 4.57 8.65 -1.41
N GLY A 119 5.20 7.62 -0.87
CA GLY A 119 6.11 6.76 -1.61
C GLY A 119 7.48 7.38 -1.95
N SER A 120 7.79 8.56 -1.42
CA SER A 120 9.08 9.23 -1.68
C SER A 120 10.25 8.63 -0.90
N ARG A 121 9.95 7.85 0.15
CA ARG A 121 10.92 7.18 1.01
C ARG A 121 10.54 5.73 1.22
N SER A 122 11.47 4.96 1.76
CA SER A 122 11.17 3.63 2.26
C SER A 122 10.35 3.73 3.54
N ALA A 123 9.36 2.86 3.73
CA ALA A 123 8.55 2.86 4.94
C ALA A 123 8.27 1.44 5.41
N VAL A 124 8.20 1.27 6.73
CA VAL A 124 7.72 0.07 7.39
C VAL A 124 6.57 0.44 8.32
N VAL A 125 5.54 -0.40 8.35
CA VAL A 125 4.43 -0.29 9.30
C VAL A 125 4.47 -1.51 10.20
N LEU A 126 4.53 -1.28 11.49
CA LEU A 126 4.64 -2.32 12.52
C LEU A 126 3.42 -2.24 13.45
N GLU A 127 2.82 -3.38 13.75
CA GLU A 127 1.87 -3.49 14.85
C GLU A 127 2.64 -3.84 16.12
N ILE A 128 2.62 -2.96 17.11
CA ILE A 128 3.37 -3.12 18.34
C ILE A 128 2.45 -3.01 19.55
N LYS A 129 2.81 -3.68 20.67
CA LYS A 129 2.15 -3.44 21.95
C LYS A 129 2.38 -2.01 22.41
N ASP A 130 1.30 -1.35 22.84
CA ASP A 130 1.36 0.02 23.35
C ASP A 130 1.81 0.02 24.83
N ILE A 131 3.10 -0.23 25.03
CA ILE A 131 3.74 -0.25 26.35
C ILE A 131 4.94 0.70 26.38
N PRO A 132 5.30 1.25 27.55
CA PRO A 132 6.49 2.06 27.69
C PRO A 132 7.74 1.33 27.19
N GLY A 133 8.54 2.03 26.38
CA GLY A 133 9.79 1.50 25.83
C GLY A 133 9.68 0.77 24.48
N ALA A 134 8.49 0.40 24.01
CA ALA A 134 8.34 -0.32 22.74
C ALA A 134 8.93 0.46 21.56
N ILE A 135 8.58 1.73 21.40
CA ILE A 135 9.12 2.59 20.35
C ILE A 135 10.63 2.79 20.52
N ALA A 136 11.11 3.00 21.74
CA ALA A 136 12.53 3.16 22.01
C ALA A 136 13.34 1.91 21.63
N PHE A 137 12.80 0.73 21.87
CA PHE A 137 13.40 -0.54 21.47
C PHE A 137 13.56 -0.62 19.94
N ILE A 138 12.48 -0.37 19.19
CA ILE A 138 12.47 -0.43 17.72
C ILE A 138 13.42 0.62 17.13
N THR A 139 13.34 1.88 17.59
CA THR A 139 14.21 2.94 17.09
C THR A 139 15.69 2.70 17.47
N GLY A 140 15.93 2.02 18.60
CA GLY A 140 17.26 1.57 19.00
C GLY A 140 17.86 0.55 18.02
N ILE A 141 17.06 -0.43 17.56
CA ILE A 141 17.49 -1.40 16.53
C ILE A 141 17.90 -0.67 15.25
N LEU A 142 17.07 0.28 14.77
CA LEU A 142 17.38 1.05 13.57
C LEU A 142 18.66 1.88 13.74
N GLY A 143 18.83 2.56 14.88
CA GLY A 143 20.02 3.34 15.19
C GLY A 143 21.29 2.49 15.24
N HIS A 144 21.24 1.29 15.86
CA HIS A 144 22.39 0.37 15.88
C HIS A 144 22.79 -0.13 14.49
N ASN A 145 21.84 -0.20 13.57
CA ASN A 145 22.07 -0.58 12.17
C ASN A 145 22.34 0.66 11.26
N ASN A 146 22.65 1.81 11.83
CA ASN A 146 22.93 3.07 11.12
C ASN A 146 21.80 3.50 10.17
N LYS A 147 20.54 3.15 10.47
CA LYS A 147 19.37 3.58 9.70
C LYS A 147 18.81 4.87 10.28
N ASN A 148 18.82 5.92 9.47
CA ASN A 148 18.27 7.22 9.88
C ASN A 148 16.76 7.24 9.69
N ILE A 149 16.03 7.70 10.71
CA ILE A 149 14.58 7.86 10.68
C ILE A 149 14.25 9.25 10.18
N SER A 150 13.56 9.34 9.06
CA SER A 150 13.10 10.61 8.47
C SER A 150 11.75 11.06 9.03
N MET A 151 10.86 10.11 9.28
CA MET A 151 9.56 10.36 9.90
C MET A 151 9.15 9.17 10.75
N ILE A 152 8.46 9.44 11.84
CA ILE A 152 7.82 8.45 12.68
C ILE A 152 6.43 8.93 13.05
N SER A 153 5.45 8.07 12.91
CA SER A 153 4.08 8.34 13.33
C SER A 153 3.43 7.13 13.96
N THR A 154 2.48 7.38 14.84
CA THR A 154 1.71 6.31 15.49
C THR A 154 0.24 6.49 15.23
N ASN A 155 -0.47 5.38 15.02
CA ASN A 155 -1.93 5.34 14.94
C ASN A 155 -2.43 4.25 15.90
N LYS A 156 -3.14 4.66 16.95
CA LYS A 156 -3.72 3.75 17.94
C LYS A 156 -5.22 3.65 17.74
N PRO A 157 -5.75 2.48 17.35
CA PRO A 157 -7.19 2.25 17.34
C PRO A 157 -7.79 2.43 18.74
N ALA A 158 -9.00 2.99 18.82
CA ALA A 158 -9.67 3.17 20.09
C ALA A 158 -9.79 1.86 20.86
N LYS A 159 -9.41 1.86 22.15
CA LYS A 159 -9.43 0.70 23.05
C LYS A 159 -8.52 -0.47 22.65
N SER A 160 -7.57 -0.28 21.74
CA SER A 160 -6.58 -1.30 21.40
C SER A 160 -5.44 -1.33 22.41
N GLU A 161 -4.91 -2.52 22.69
CA GLU A 161 -3.64 -2.73 23.40
C GLU A 161 -2.42 -2.63 22.46
N TYR A 162 -2.69 -2.47 21.15
CA TYR A 162 -1.69 -2.32 20.10
C TYR A 162 -1.77 -0.94 19.47
N THR A 163 -0.66 -0.47 18.98
CA THR A 163 -0.54 0.73 18.15
C THR A 163 0.20 0.38 16.86
N PHE A 164 -0.14 1.08 15.80
CA PHE A 164 0.59 0.96 14.53
C PHE A 164 1.63 2.06 14.48
N LEU A 165 2.87 1.64 14.28
CA LEU A 165 4.03 2.51 14.17
C LEU A 165 4.47 2.54 12.71
N THR A 166 4.37 3.70 12.06
CA THR A 166 4.92 3.93 10.72
C THR A 166 6.27 4.62 10.86
N ILE A 167 7.30 4.04 10.25
CA ILE A 167 8.65 4.59 10.23
C ILE A 167 9.07 4.77 8.77
N GLU A 168 9.46 5.99 8.39
CA GLU A 168 10.08 6.28 7.11
C GLU A 168 11.58 6.44 7.27
N THR A 169 12.34 5.84 6.36
CA THR A 169 13.80 5.92 6.30
C THR A 169 14.26 6.40 4.92
N GLU A 170 15.43 6.99 4.84
CA GLU A 170 16.02 7.41 3.55
C GLU A 170 16.41 6.20 2.72
N ASP A 171 17.01 5.20 3.36
CA ASP A 171 17.44 3.96 2.73
C ASP A 171 16.38 2.87 2.88
N GLU A 172 16.35 1.94 1.94
CA GLU A 172 15.53 0.73 2.04
C GLU A 172 16.00 -0.12 3.22
N LEU A 173 15.03 -0.67 3.98
CA LEU A 173 15.31 -1.60 5.06
C LEU A 173 15.45 -3.01 4.49
N GLU A 174 16.53 -3.66 4.83
CA GLU A 174 16.78 -5.06 4.46
C GLU A 174 15.78 -6.00 5.18
N SER A 175 15.36 -7.07 4.50
CA SER A 175 14.41 -8.03 5.08
C SER A 175 14.88 -8.58 6.43
N SER A 176 16.18 -8.86 6.56
CA SER A 176 16.80 -9.32 7.81
C SER A 176 16.70 -8.31 8.95
N LEU A 177 16.65 -7.01 8.64
CA LEU A 177 16.45 -5.96 9.64
C LEU A 177 14.97 -5.82 10.00
N ILE A 178 14.08 -5.93 9.00
CA ILE A 178 12.62 -5.89 9.24
C ILE A 178 12.18 -7.03 10.17
N GLU A 179 12.77 -8.22 10.04
CA GLU A 179 12.50 -9.38 10.91
C GLU A 179 12.95 -9.18 12.37
N GLN A 180 13.79 -8.20 12.66
CA GLN A 180 14.26 -7.86 14.00
C GLN A 180 13.37 -6.83 14.70
N LEU A 181 12.53 -6.13 13.95
CA LEU A 181 11.65 -5.07 14.45
C LEU A 181 10.35 -5.66 15.02
#